data_28a2e8a458aa830c49ab508330f8e1f3
#
_entry.id   28a2e8a458aa830c49ab508330f8e1f3
#
_cell.length_a   1.000
_cell.length_b   1.000
_cell.length_c   1.000
_cell.angle_alpha   90.00
_cell.angle_beta   90.00
_cell.angle_gamma   90.00
#
_symmetry.space_group_name_H-M   'P 1'
#
loop_
_entity.id
_entity.type
_entity.pdbx_description
1 polymer ?
#
loop_
_entity_poly.entity_id
_entity_poly.type
_entity_poly.pdbx_seq_one_letter_code
_entity_poly.pdbx_strand_id
1 'polypeptide(L)'
;ASRHLNIKLNLLEECEAEALISLPENTERCMKLWLNEDKSPRFYLMEERDGKLENIKKLIEQLIISCDCKIIVLDPIQDLFAGLSISDQEEFSAWIKITMKAYGVCFICINHIRKPNNGPVESNYSETEVKGSSTLIQSSSYNILLYREKDPDPVLSENQQTVLKNTITQRLTKNRNTGITGDAGSLFYDSQAHTLYDLEEYKEQNPDLFESSEDTY
;
A
#
# COMPACT_ATOMS: atom_id res chain seq x y z
N ALA A 1 -13.68 2.11 -6.98
CA ALA A 1 -14.96 2.44 -7.63
C ALA A 1 -14.76 3.28 -8.89
N SER A 2 -14.04 4.44 -8.83
CA SER A 2 -13.85 5.34 -9.98
C SER A 2 -13.31 4.66 -11.23
N ARG A 3 -12.28 3.83 -11.11
CA ARG A 3 -11.67 3.10 -12.24
C ARG A 3 -12.66 2.17 -12.95
N HIS A 4 -13.54 1.50 -12.19
CA HIS A 4 -14.53 0.57 -12.76
C HIS A 4 -15.73 1.28 -13.35
N LEU A 5 -16.05 2.46 -12.86
CA LEU A 5 -17.11 3.30 -13.42
C LEU A 5 -16.62 4.22 -14.54
N ASN A 6 -15.30 4.27 -14.75
CA ASN A 6 -14.64 5.21 -15.66
C ASN A 6 -15.00 6.67 -15.38
N ILE A 7 -15.02 7.03 -14.09
CA ILE A 7 -15.39 8.35 -13.56
C ILE A 7 -14.28 8.84 -12.66
N LYS A 8 -13.91 10.11 -12.76
CA LYS A 8 -13.01 10.81 -11.84
C LYS A 8 -13.81 11.33 -10.64
N LEU A 9 -13.76 10.64 -9.51
CA LEU A 9 -14.61 10.92 -8.35
C LEU A 9 -14.43 12.32 -7.76
N ASN A 10 -13.22 12.86 -7.82
CA ASN A 10 -12.96 14.19 -7.27
C ASN A 10 -13.47 15.36 -8.16
N LEU A 11 -13.99 15.07 -9.34
CA LEU A 11 -14.72 16.04 -10.17
C LEU A 11 -16.21 16.06 -9.84
N LEU A 12 -16.67 15.17 -8.96
CA LEU A 12 -18.06 15.07 -8.52
C LEU A 12 -18.18 15.57 -7.09
N GLU A 13 -19.27 16.24 -6.80
CA GLU A 13 -19.65 16.46 -5.42
C GLU A 13 -20.05 15.13 -4.76
N GLU A 14 -19.95 15.04 -3.43
CA GLU A 14 -20.21 13.81 -2.68
C GLU A 14 -21.60 13.23 -2.98
N CYS A 15 -22.61 14.10 -3.06
CA CYS A 15 -23.98 13.70 -3.39
C CYS A 15 -24.13 13.13 -4.81
N GLU A 16 -23.33 13.63 -5.78
CA GLU A 16 -23.35 13.12 -7.15
C GLU A 16 -22.67 11.74 -7.23
N ALA A 17 -21.58 11.53 -6.48
CA ALA A 17 -20.91 10.25 -6.38
C ALA A 17 -21.81 9.17 -5.76
N GLU A 18 -22.53 9.50 -4.69
CA GLU A 18 -23.50 8.60 -4.06
C GLU A 18 -24.65 8.27 -4.99
N ALA A 19 -25.19 9.25 -5.69
CA ALA A 19 -26.28 9.04 -6.66
C ALA A 19 -25.85 8.13 -7.80
N LEU A 20 -24.65 8.32 -8.36
CA LEU A 20 -24.09 7.47 -9.41
C LEU A 20 -23.85 6.04 -8.94
N ILE A 21 -23.31 5.85 -7.73
CA ILE A 21 -23.06 4.51 -7.17
C ILE A 21 -24.37 3.78 -6.90
N SER A 22 -25.44 4.52 -6.57
CA SER A 22 -26.78 3.98 -6.27
C SER A 22 -27.56 3.56 -7.52
N LEU A 23 -27.12 3.92 -8.74
CA LEU A 23 -27.75 3.39 -9.96
C LEU A 23 -27.60 1.86 -10.03
N PRO A 24 -28.67 1.11 -10.38
CA PRO A 24 -28.64 -0.35 -10.32
C PRO A 24 -27.47 -0.99 -11.08
N GLU A 25 -27.17 -0.50 -12.28
CA GLU A 25 -26.05 -0.98 -13.09
C GLU A 25 -24.68 -0.72 -12.45
N ASN A 26 -24.51 0.44 -11.81
CA ASN A 26 -23.27 0.81 -11.14
C ASN A 26 -23.14 0.08 -9.80
N THR A 27 -24.24 -0.07 -9.07
CA THR A 27 -24.29 -0.89 -7.85
C THR A 27 -23.85 -2.32 -8.15
N GLU A 28 -24.39 -2.96 -9.20
CA GLU A 28 -24.00 -4.31 -9.58
C GLU A 28 -22.51 -4.41 -9.93
N ARG A 29 -21.96 -3.43 -10.68
CA ARG A 29 -20.53 -3.38 -11.02
C ARG A 29 -19.67 -3.21 -9.78
N CYS A 30 -20.07 -2.37 -8.84
CA CYS A 30 -19.37 -2.19 -7.57
C CYS A 30 -19.45 -3.47 -6.70
N MET A 31 -20.59 -4.11 -6.63
CA MET A 31 -20.77 -5.34 -5.86
C MET A 31 -19.87 -6.48 -6.34
N LYS A 32 -19.60 -6.58 -7.65
CA LYS A 32 -18.64 -7.55 -8.21
C LYS A 32 -17.20 -7.36 -7.72
N LEU A 33 -16.84 -6.20 -7.17
CA LEU A 33 -15.53 -5.98 -6.54
C LEU A 33 -15.45 -6.55 -5.13
N TRP A 34 -16.58 -6.56 -4.43
CA TRP A 34 -16.67 -6.91 -3.02
C TRP A 34 -17.13 -8.33 -2.77
N LEU A 35 -17.82 -8.92 -3.75
CA LEU A 35 -18.39 -10.26 -3.63
C LEU A 35 -17.81 -11.21 -4.67
N ASN A 36 -17.71 -12.47 -4.30
CA ASN A 36 -17.49 -13.60 -5.19
C ASN A 36 -18.78 -13.92 -5.98
N GLU A 37 -18.70 -14.86 -6.93
CA GLU A 37 -19.86 -15.32 -7.71
C GLU A 37 -20.96 -15.92 -6.85
N ASP A 38 -20.60 -16.61 -5.77
CA ASP A 38 -21.50 -17.19 -4.77
C ASP A 38 -22.05 -16.17 -3.77
N LYS A 39 -21.78 -14.88 -3.98
CA LYS A 39 -22.13 -13.74 -3.11
C LYS A 39 -21.43 -13.73 -1.74
N SER A 40 -20.45 -14.59 -1.51
CA SER A 40 -19.60 -14.48 -0.33
C SER A 40 -18.70 -13.25 -0.41
N PRO A 41 -18.36 -12.59 0.72
CA PRO A 41 -17.45 -11.44 0.72
C PRO A 41 -16.05 -11.83 0.22
N ARG A 42 -15.45 -10.94 -0.58
CA ARG A 42 -14.04 -11.07 -0.99
C ARG A 42 -13.06 -10.42 -0.01
N PHE A 43 -13.57 -9.51 0.84
CA PHE A 43 -12.80 -8.74 1.79
C PHE A 43 -13.48 -8.76 3.14
N TYR A 44 -12.69 -8.89 4.19
CA TYR A 44 -13.09 -8.78 5.56
C TYR A 44 -12.29 -7.67 6.22
N LEU A 45 -12.97 -6.73 6.85
CA LEU A 45 -12.34 -5.68 7.65
C LEU A 45 -12.43 -6.08 9.12
N MET A 46 -11.30 -5.98 9.80
CA MET A 46 -11.18 -6.28 11.22
C MET A 46 -11.03 -4.96 11.99
N GLU A 47 -12.01 -4.63 12.79
CA GLU A 47 -12.00 -3.42 13.64
C GLU A 47 -11.67 -3.74 15.10
N GLU A 48 -10.74 -4.66 15.33
CA GLU A 48 -10.31 -4.99 16.69
C GLU A 48 -9.48 -3.84 17.28
N ARG A 49 -9.95 -3.25 18.37
CA ARG A 49 -9.31 -2.10 19.01
C ARG A 49 -8.92 -2.34 20.47
N ASP A 50 -9.23 -3.50 21.04
CA ASP A 50 -8.91 -3.77 22.46
C ASP A 50 -7.40 -4.01 22.72
N GLY A 51 -6.59 -4.05 21.65
CA GLY A 51 -5.14 -4.02 21.68
C GLY A 51 -4.47 -5.28 22.24
N LYS A 52 -5.23 -6.32 22.58
CA LYS A 52 -4.64 -7.56 23.08
C LYS A 52 -4.20 -8.43 21.90
N LEU A 53 -2.90 -8.58 21.76
CA LEU A 53 -2.26 -9.34 20.69
C LEU A 53 -2.82 -10.77 20.55
N GLU A 54 -3.14 -11.43 21.64
CA GLU A 54 -3.73 -12.77 21.64
C GLU A 54 -5.15 -12.79 21.03
N ASN A 55 -5.93 -11.75 21.21
CA ASN A 55 -7.26 -11.66 20.61
C ASN A 55 -7.14 -11.44 19.09
N ILE A 56 -6.17 -10.61 18.69
CA ILE A 56 -5.87 -10.36 17.27
C ILE A 56 -5.40 -11.65 16.58
N LYS A 57 -4.49 -12.42 17.20
CA LYS A 57 -4.04 -13.73 16.69
C LYS A 57 -5.23 -14.68 16.48
N LYS A 58 -6.09 -14.82 17.50
CA LYS A 58 -7.29 -15.69 17.43
C LYS A 58 -8.26 -15.25 16.32
N LEU A 59 -8.51 -13.95 16.20
CA LEU A 59 -9.42 -13.43 15.18
C LEU A 59 -8.89 -13.63 13.77
N ILE A 60 -7.59 -13.42 13.55
CA ILE A 60 -6.95 -13.72 12.26
C ILE A 60 -7.09 -15.23 11.93
N GLU A 61 -6.80 -16.12 12.88
CA GLU A 61 -6.95 -17.56 12.68
C GLU A 61 -8.40 -17.95 12.38
N GLN A 62 -9.37 -17.36 13.07
CA GLN A 62 -10.79 -17.55 12.77
C GLN A 62 -11.16 -17.13 11.35
N LEU A 63 -10.68 -15.97 10.88
CA LEU A 63 -10.92 -15.51 9.51
C LEU A 63 -10.26 -16.44 8.48
N ILE A 64 -9.07 -16.92 8.75
CA ILE A 64 -8.39 -17.90 7.89
C ILE A 64 -9.22 -19.17 7.77
N ILE A 65 -9.68 -19.71 8.90
CA ILE A 65 -10.37 -21.02 8.96
C ILE A 65 -11.82 -20.90 8.47
N SER A 66 -12.56 -19.89 8.94
CA SER A 66 -14.00 -19.77 8.68
C SER A 66 -14.34 -19.08 7.37
N CYS A 67 -13.47 -18.20 6.89
CA CYS A 67 -13.70 -17.40 5.70
C CYS A 67 -12.73 -17.73 4.56
N ASP A 68 -11.85 -18.71 4.74
CA ASP A 68 -10.81 -19.12 3.77
C ASP A 68 -9.92 -17.95 3.30
N CYS A 69 -9.64 -16.98 4.19
CA CYS A 69 -8.77 -15.85 3.89
C CYS A 69 -7.37 -16.35 3.53
N LYS A 70 -6.87 -15.93 2.37
CA LYS A 70 -5.53 -16.31 1.86
C LYS A 70 -4.49 -15.20 2.03
N ILE A 71 -4.93 -13.97 2.12
CA ILE A 71 -4.07 -12.79 2.28
C ILE A 71 -4.54 -12.00 3.49
N ILE A 72 -3.62 -11.76 4.40
CA ILE A 72 -3.82 -10.97 5.61
C ILE A 72 -3.00 -9.69 5.49
N VAL A 73 -3.65 -8.52 5.57
CA VAL A 73 -3.00 -7.21 5.53
C VAL A 73 -3.02 -6.61 6.93
N LEU A 74 -1.84 -6.23 7.43
CA LEU A 74 -1.67 -5.51 8.70
C LEU A 74 -1.20 -4.08 8.37
N ASP A 75 -2.11 -3.10 8.48
CA ASP A 75 -1.89 -1.72 8.06
C ASP A 75 -2.32 -0.70 9.14
N PRO A 76 -1.36 -0.07 9.82
CA PRO A 76 0.05 -0.44 9.90
C PRO A 76 0.34 -1.40 11.06
N ILE A 77 1.37 -2.23 10.92
CA ILE A 77 1.76 -3.16 11.99
C ILE A 77 2.30 -2.45 13.24
N GLN A 78 2.76 -1.20 13.11
CA GLN A 78 3.22 -0.40 14.26
C GLN A 78 2.13 -0.18 15.30
N ASP A 79 0.88 -0.09 14.89
CA ASP A 79 -0.24 0.10 15.82
C ASP A 79 -0.45 -1.15 16.68
N LEU A 80 -0.22 -2.33 16.11
CA LEU A 80 -0.24 -3.59 16.85
C LEU A 80 0.95 -3.71 17.81
N PHE A 81 2.07 -3.06 17.49
CA PHE A 81 3.28 -3.10 18.30
C PHE A 81 3.36 -1.98 19.33
N ALA A 82 2.42 -1.05 19.33
CA ALA A 82 2.40 0.06 20.25
C ALA A 82 2.32 -0.43 21.71
N GLY A 83 3.33 -0.09 22.51
CA GLY A 83 3.41 -0.49 23.92
C GLY A 83 3.84 -1.93 24.18
N LEU A 84 4.12 -2.74 23.16
CA LEU A 84 4.63 -4.09 23.32
C LEU A 84 6.15 -4.10 23.58
N SER A 85 6.60 -5.05 24.39
CA SER A 85 8.04 -5.33 24.56
C SER A 85 8.62 -5.88 23.23
N ILE A 86 9.96 -5.78 23.10
CA ILE A 86 10.66 -6.38 21.93
C ILE A 86 10.39 -7.88 21.86
N SER A 87 10.36 -8.55 23.00
CA SER A 87 10.08 -9.99 23.09
C SER A 87 8.69 -10.33 22.54
N ASP A 88 7.66 -9.53 22.86
CA ASP A 88 6.30 -9.75 22.37
C ASP A 88 6.21 -9.54 20.84
N GLN A 89 6.93 -8.52 20.32
CA GLN A 89 7.03 -8.28 18.88
C GLN A 89 7.72 -9.43 18.14
N GLU A 90 8.75 -10.02 18.73
CA GLU A 90 9.45 -11.20 18.21
C GLU A 90 8.56 -12.43 18.24
N GLU A 91 7.81 -12.64 19.32
CA GLU A 91 6.84 -13.72 19.44
C GLU A 91 5.75 -13.61 18.36
N PHE A 92 5.22 -12.40 18.15
CA PHE A 92 4.23 -12.18 17.10
C PHE A 92 4.80 -12.44 15.70
N SER A 93 6.03 -12.02 15.44
CA SER A 93 6.72 -12.29 14.18
C SER A 93 6.96 -13.79 13.96
N ALA A 94 7.24 -14.54 15.02
CA ALA A 94 7.34 -15.99 14.97
C ALA A 94 5.98 -16.65 14.71
N TRP A 95 4.92 -16.18 15.36
CA TRP A 95 3.55 -16.63 15.14
C TRP A 95 3.09 -16.41 13.68
N ILE A 96 3.38 -15.25 13.07
CA ILE A 96 3.11 -15.02 11.64
C ILE A 96 3.72 -16.13 10.78
N LYS A 97 4.99 -16.48 10.98
CA LYS A 97 5.66 -17.53 10.19
C LYS A 97 5.01 -18.90 10.38
N ILE A 98 4.64 -19.23 11.60
CA ILE A 98 3.97 -20.50 11.91
C ILE A 98 2.62 -20.56 11.20
N THR A 99 1.83 -19.48 11.31
CA THR A 99 0.52 -19.34 10.68
C THR A 99 0.58 -19.43 9.17
N MET A 100 1.54 -18.71 8.54
CA MET A 100 1.78 -18.79 7.10
C MET A 100 2.04 -20.24 6.65
N LYS A 101 2.88 -20.95 7.38
CA LYS A 101 3.24 -22.34 7.06
C LYS A 101 2.09 -23.30 7.31
N ALA A 102 1.36 -23.13 8.41
CA ALA A 102 0.27 -24.03 8.80
C ALA A 102 -0.94 -23.92 7.87
N TYR A 103 -1.28 -22.71 7.42
CA TYR A 103 -2.50 -22.46 6.65
C TYR A 103 -2.24 -22.11 5.17
N GLY A 104 -1.00 -21.96 4.74
CA GLY A 104 -0.66 -21.60 3.35
C GLY A 104 -1.10 -20.17 2.98
N VAL A 105 -1.09 -19.25 3.92
CA VAL A 105 -1.53 -17.85 3.74
C VAL A 105 -0.36 -16.90 3.57
N CYS A 106 -0.63 -15.71 3.04
CA CYS A 106 0.32 -14.63 2.87
C CYS A 106 0.01 -13.48 3.85
N PHE A 107 1.03 -12.94 4.51
CA PHE A 107 0.93 -11.71 5.29
C PHE A 107 1.60 -10.56 4.55
N ILE A 108 0.88 -9.44 4.44
CA ILE A 108 1.39 -8.15 3.96
C ILE A 108 1.41 -7.20 5.16
N CYS A 109 2.62 -6.86 5.63
CA CYS A 109 2.81 -5.98 6.77
C CYS A 109 3.25 -4.61 6.28
N ILE A 110 2.44 -3.58 6.51
CA ILE A 110 2.76 -2.21 6.15
C ILE A 110 3.45 -1.54 7.33
N ASN A 111 4.61 -0.96 7.05
CA ASN A 111 5.44 -0.29 8.06
C ASN A 111 5.75 1.14 7.64
N HIS A 112 5.75 2.05 8.62
CA HIS A 112 6.26 3.40 8.41
C HIS A 112 7.77 3.45 8.57
N ILE A 113 8.43 4.20 7.69
CA ILE A 113 9.86 4.46 7.75
C ILE A 113 10.11 5.72 8.58
N ARG A 114 11.23 5.77 9.31
CA ARG A 114 11.70 7.01 9.95
C ARG A 114 12.25 7.92 8.86
N LYS A 115 11.95 9.22 8.94
CA LYS A 115 12.63 10.19 8.07
C LYS A 115 14.12 10.15 8.38
N PRO A 116 15.00 10.10 7.36
CA PRO A 116 16.43 10.21 7.58
C PRO A 116 16.75 11.58 8.20
N ASN A 117 17.67 11.59 9.16
CA ASN A 117 17.98 12.80 9.92
C ASN A 117 18.75 13.86 9.12
N ASN A 118 19.42 13.49 8.01
CA ASN A 118 20.20 14.45 7.18
C ASN A 118 20.51 13.82 5.81
N GLY A 119 20.18 14.48 4.73
CA GLY A 119 20.63 14.15 3.38
C GLY A 119 19.51 14.12 2.34
N PRO A 120 19.85 14.16 1.05
CA PRO A 120 18.88 14.03 -0.02
C PRO A 120 18.17 12.68 0.08
N VAL A 121 16.89 12.73 -0.08
CA VAL A 121 15.93 11.64 0.23
C VAL A 121 16.18 10.39 -0.61
N GLU A 122 16.72 10.52 -1.80
CA GLU A 122 16.83 9.43 -2.77
C GLU A 122 17.89 8.35 -2.47
N SER A 123 18.92 8.67 -1.68
CA SER A 123 20.08 7.77 -1.54
C SER A 123 20.14 6.95 -0.25
N ASN A 124 19.31 7.25 0.76
CA ASN A 124 19.54 6.81 2.14
C ASN A 124 18.44 5.95 2.76
N TYR A 125 17.37 5.59 2.06
CA TYR A 125 16.39 4.67 2.64
C TYR A 125 16.91 3.25 2.62
N SER A 126 17.19 2.75 3.81
CA SER A 126 17.58 1.36 4.04
C SER A 126 16.56 0.64 4.93
N GLU A 127 16.60 -0.68 4.94
CA GLU A 127 15.79 -1.50 5.84
C GLU A 127 16.00 -1.14 7.33
N THR A 128 17.12 -0.50 7.68
CA THR A 128 17.46 -0.12 9.06
C THR A 128 16.62 1.03 9.60
N GLU A 129 15.92 1.77 8.74
CA GLU A 129 15.10 2.93 9.12
C GLU A 129 13.64 2.59 9.39
N VAL A 130 13.25 1.34 9.22
CA VAL A 130 11.90 0.89 9.55
C VAL A 130 11.67 0.97 11.05
N LYS A 131 10.57 1.61 11.45
CA LYS A 131 10.15 1.66 12.85
C LYS A 131 9.68 0.28 13.31
N GLY A 132 10.17 -0.21 14.44
CA GLY A 132 9.73 -1.46 15.04
C GLY A 132 10.82 -2.51 15.16
N SER A 133 10.42 -3.75 15.39
CA SER A 133 11.38 -4.85 15.55
C SER A 133 12.07 -5.18 14.22
N SER A 134 13.40 -5.17 14.23
CA SER A 134 14.22 -5.65 13.13
C SER A 134 13.92 -7.11 12.75
N THR A 135 13.38 -7.88 13.71
CA THR A 135 13.01 -9.29 13.54
C THR A 135 11.96 -9.48 12.47
N LEU A 136 10.97 -8.57 12.37
CA LEU A 136 9.95 -8.65 11.32
C LEU A 136 10.56 -8.51 9.93
N ILE A 137 11.44 -7.50 9.74
CA ILE A 137 12.15 -7.26 8.48
C ILE A 137 13.07 -8.43 8.14
N GLN A 138 13.83 -8.91 9.13
CA GLN A 138 14.70 -10.08 8.96
C GLN A 138 13.90 -11.33 8.61
N SER A 139 12.69 -11.43 9.11
CA SER A 139 11.78 -12.57 8.92
C SER A 139 11.10 -12.62 7.57
N SER A 140 10.83 -11.48 6.95
CA SER A 140 10.10 -11.37 5.70
C SER A 140 10.81 -12.09 4.55
N SER A 141 10.05 -12.55 3.57
CA SER A 141 10.57 -13.09 2.31
C SER A 141 10.90 -11.99 1.31
N TYR A 142 10.12 -10.93 1.33
CA TYR A 142 10.26 -9.76 0.48
C TYR A 142 10.15 -8.49 1.31
N ASN A 143 10.96 -7.48 0.99
CA ASN A 143 10.79 -6.12 1.50
C ASN A 143 10.75 -5.18 0.31
N ILE A 144 9.65 -4.44 0.19
CA ILE A 144 9.46 -3.41 -0.83
C ILE A 144 9.41 -2.07 -0.11
N LEU A 145 10.29 -1.17 -0.49
CA LEU A 145 10.33 0.20 -0.04
C LEU A 145 9.55 1.06 -1.03
N LEU A 146 8.60 1.84 -0.53
CA LEU A 146 7.86 2.82 -1.31
C LEU A 146 8.28 4.22 -0.86
N TYR A 147 8.69 5.04 -1.82
CA TYR A 147 9.14 6.38 -1.57
C TYR A 147 8.42 7.38 -2.48
N ARG A 148 8.12 8.55 -1.95
CA ARG A 148 7.53 9.67 -2.68
C ARG A 148 8.08 11.00 -2.17
N GLU A 149 8.50 11.90 -3.08
CA GLU A 149 8.85 13.25 -2.71
C GLU A 149 7.59 14.05 -2.34
N LYS A 150 7.57 14.58 -1.12
CA LYS A 150 6.42 15.34 -0.62
C LYS A 150 6.59 16.84 -0.79
N ASP A 151 7.83 17.29 -0.71
CA ASP A 151 8.20 18.71 -0.68
C ASP A 151 9.27 18.98 -1.76
N PRO A 152 8.91 18.89 -3.07
CA PRO A 152 9.87 19.16 -4.16
C PRO A 152 10.35 20.61 -4.12
N ASP A 153 11.51 20.85 -4.72
CA ASP A 153 12.12 22.18 -4.80
C ASP A 153 11.12 23.19 -5.40
N PRO A 154 10.84 24.31 -4.71
CA PRO A 154 9.91 25.33 -5.19
C PRO A 154 10.40 26.06 -6.47
N VAL A 155 11.67 25.91 -6.86
CA VAL A 155 12.22 26.45 -8.11
C VAL A 155 11.70 25.68 -9.33
N LEU A 156 11.26 24.44 -9.16
CA LEU A 156 10.70 23.62 -10.23
C LEU A 156 9.34 24.15 -10.71
N SER A 157 9.02 23.93 -11.98
CA SER A 157 7.71 24.27 -12.53
C SER A 157 6.60 23.54 -11.79
N GLU A 158 5.37 24.05 -11.88
CA GLU A 158 4.19 23.44 -11.25
C GLU A 158 3.97 21.98 -11.71
N ASN A 159 4.18 21.72 -13.01
CA ASN A 159 4.08 20.36 -13.57
C ASN A 159 5.17 19.45 -12.97
N GLN A 160 6.42 19.91 -12.92
CA GLN A 160 7.52 19.13 -12.34
C GLN A 160 7.28 18.81 -10.85
N GLN A 161 6.80 19.80 -10.09
CA GLN A 161 6.44 19.57 -8.68
C GLN A 161 5.29 18.56 -8.56
N THR A 162 4.28 18.65 -9.43
CA THR A 162 3.14 17.73 -9.46
C THR A 162 3.59 16.31 -9.80
N VAL A 163 4.48 16.16 -10.78
CA VAL A 163 5.05 14.87 -11.17
C VAL A 163 5.80 14.26 -9.99
N LEU A 164 6.71 15.00 -9.36
CA LEU A 164 7.48 14.49 -8.21
C LEU A 164 6.60 14.12 -7.02
N LYS A 165 5.61 14.95 -6.70
CA LYS A 165 4.65 14.69 -5.61
C LYS A 165 3.81 13.45 -5.83
N ASN A 166 3.57 13.06 -7.07
CA ASN A 166 2.70 11.94 -7.42
C ASN A 166 3.46 10.70 -7.89
N THR A 167 4.77 10.79 -8.10
CA THR A 167 5.60 9.62 -8.42
C THR A 167 5.97 8.85 -7.17
N ILE A 168 5.71 7.55 -7.17
CA ILE A 168 6.07 6.62 -6.10
C ILE A 168 7.14 5.69 -6.65
N THR A 169 8.37 5.86 -6.17
CA THR A 169 9.47 4.95 -6.50
C THR A 169 9.39 3.70 -5.64
N GLN A 170 9.60 2.54 -6.26
CA GLN A 170 9.61 1.24 -5.61
C GLN A 170 11.01 0.66 -5.62
N ARG A 171 11.46 0.17 -4.48
CA ARG A 171 12.74 -0.52 -4.35
C ARG A 171 12.57 -1.84 -3.62
N LEU A 172 12.98 -2.92 -4.25
CA LEU A 172 13.03 -4.24 -3.64
C LEU A 172 14.35 -4.35 -2.85
N THR A 173 14.27 -4.29 -1.53
CA THR A 173 15.46 -4.34 -0.66
C THR A 173 15.78 -5.75 -0.21
N LYS A 174 14.81 -6.67 -0.31
CA LYS A 174 15.00 -8.08 0.02
C LYS A 174 14.14 -8.96 -0.86
N ASN A 175 14.74 -10.06 -1.31
CA ASN A 175 14.07 -11.11 -2.06
C ASN A 175 14.76 -12.46 -1.76
N ARG A 176 14.17 -13.24 -0.87
CA ARG A 176 14.75 -14.52 -0.45
C ARG A 176 14.70 -15.59 -1.54
N ASN A 177 13.77 -15.49 -2.49
CA ASN A 177 13.59 -16.52 -3.50
C ASN A 177 14.68 -16.46 -4.59
N THR A 178 15.06 -15.25 -5.00
CA THR A 178 16.03 -15.09 -6.11
C THR A 178 17.30 -14.36 -5.69
N GLY A 179 17.28 -13.66 -4.55
CA GLY A 179 18.39 -12.79 -4.12
C GLY A 179 18.48 -11.47 -4.92
N ILE A 180 17.68 -11.29 -5.97
CA ILE A 180 17.69 -10.07 -6.78
C ILE A 180 17.03 -8.95 -6.01
N THR A 181 17.75 -7.83 -5.87
CA THR A 181 17.28 -6.59 -5.21
C THR A 181 17.61 -5.40 -6.10
N GLY A 182 17.01 -4.25 -5.82
CA GLY A 182 17.25 -3.02 -6.57
C GLY A 182 15.98 -2.25 -6.87
N ASP A 183 16.05 -1.42 -7.90
CA ASP A 183 14.90 -0.66 -8.42
C ASP A 183 13.83 -1.63 -8.94
N ALA A 184 12.60 -1.39 -8.57
CA ALA A 184 11.42 -2.17 -8.96
C ALA A 184 10.41 -1.33 -9.77
N GLY A 185 10.87 -0.21 -10.34
CA GLY A 185 10.06 0.71 -11.13
C GLY A 185 9.37 1.79 -10.32
N SER A 186 8.57 2.58 -11.01
CA SER A 186 7.84 3.70 -10.41
C SER A 186 6.37 3.69 -10.81
N LEU A 187 5.53 4.17 -9.92
CA LEU A 187 4.10 4.34 -10.14
C LEU A 187 3.76 5.83 -10.11
N PHE A 188 2.77 6.22 -10.86
CA PHE A 188 2.17 7.55 -10.79
C PHE A 188 0.80 7.48 -10.12
N TYR A 189 0.59 8.31 -9.12
CA TYR A 189 -0.69 8.45 -8.45
C TYR A 189 -1.51 9.56 -9.10
N ASP A 190 -2.52 9.20 -9.88
CA ASP A 190 -3.52 10.16 -10.38
C ASP A 190 -4.47 10.50 -9.24
N SER A 191 -4.31 11.70 -8.68
CA SER A 191 -5.14 12.19 -7.57
C SER A 191 -6.59 12.46 -8.00
N GLN A 192 -6.86 12.65 -9.29
CA GLN A 192 -8.22 12.82 -9.79
C GLN A 192 -8.98 11.51 -9.91
N ALA A 193 -8.29 10.45 -10.36
CA ALA A 193 -8.89 9.13 -10.47
C ALA A 193 -8.72 8.28 -9.21
N HIS A 194 -7.94 8.73 -8.22
CA HIS A 194 -7.51 7.95 -7.06
C HIS A 194 -6.95 6.58 -7.45
N THR A 195 -6.10 6.57 -8.48
CA THR A 195 -5.59 5.34 -9.09
C THR A 195 -4.08 5.44 -9.28
N LEU A 196 -3.42 4.30 -9.08
CA LEU A 196 -2.00 4.13 -9.40
C LEU A 196 -1.88 3.56 -10.81
N TYR A 197 -1.00 4.14 -11.59
CA TYR A 197 -0.61 3.70 -12.92
C TYR A 197 0.87 3.36 -12.94
N ASP A 198 1.31 2.54 -13.88
CA ASP A 198 2.72 2.49 -14.23
C ASP A 198 3.16 3.87 -14.71
N LEU A 199 4.34 4.33 -14.25
CA LEU A 199 4.79 5.69 -14.56
C LEU A 199 5.01 5.89 -16.06
N GLU A 200 5.62 4.92 -16.73
CA GLU A 200 5.94 5.04 -18.16
C GLU A 200 4.65 5.00 -19.00
N GLU A 201 3.72 4.10 -18.67
CA GLU A 201 2.42 4.07 -19.34
C GLU A 201 1.63 5.38 -19.15
N TYR A 202 1.67 5.95 -17.94
CA TYR A 202 0.98 7.21 -17.66
C TYR A 202 1.61 8.38 -18.40
N LYS A 203 2.94 8.41 -18.49
CA LYS A 203 3.72 9.42 -19.23
C LYS A 203 3.40 9.41 -20.72
N GLU A 204 3.32 8.21 -21.34
CA GLU A 204 2.92 8.07 -22.74
C GLU A 204 1.51 8.62 -23.02
N GLN A 205 0.60 8.46 -22.06
CA GLN A 205 -0.79 8.92 -22.18
C GLN A 205 -0.99 10.41 -21.83
N ASN A 206 -0.04 11.03 -21.14
CA ASN A 206 -0.13 12.40 -20.66
C ASN A 206 1.20 13.17 -20.87
N PRO A 207 1.71 13.27 -22.10
CA PRO A 207 3.01 13.87 -22.39
C PRO A 207 3.13 15.32 -21.87
N ASP A 208 2.08 16.12 -22.00
CA ASP A 208 2.06 17.54 -21.61
C ASP A 208 2.40 17.76 -20.12
N LEU A 209 2.11 16.78 -19.26
CA LEU A 209 2.44 16.87 -17.83
C LEU A 209 3.94 16.69 -17.56
N PHE A 210 4.64 15.96 -18.45
CA PHE A 210 6.03 15.57 -18.28
C PHE A 210 7.00 16.38 -19.16
N GLU A 211 6.47 17.17 -20.11
CA GLU A 211 7.31 18.06 -20.91
C GLU A 211 7.86 19.19 -20.04
N SER A 212 9.16 19.39 -20.12
CA SER A 212 9.79 20.56 -19.50
C SER A 212 9.46 21.80 -20.33
N SER A 213 9.07 22.89 -19.67
CA SER A 213 8.79 24.19 -20.31
C SER A 213 10.04 24.90 -20.94
N GLU A 214 11.09 24.14 -21.28
CA GLU A 214 12.35 24.68 -21.81
C GLU A 214 12.42 24.73 -23.34
N ASP A 215 11.44 24.25 -24.08
CA ASP A 215 11.46 24.27 -25.55
C ASP A 215 10.70 25.47 -26.18
N THR A 216 10.59 26.58 -25.45
CA THR A 216 10.00 27.79 -26.01
C THR A 216 10.98 28.97 -25.93
N TYR A 217 12.05 28.89 -26.71
CA TYR A 217 12.85 30.07 -27.13
C TYR A 217 13.33 29.89 -28.56
#